data_2880cdbc699687af4655b87e1e988c30
#
_entry.id   2880cdbc699687af4655b87e1e988c30
#
_cell.length_a   1.000
_cell.length_b   1.000
_cell.length_c   1.000
_cell.angle_alpha   90.00
_cell.angle_beta   90.00
_cell.angle_gamma   90.00
#
_symmetry.space_group_name_H-M   'P 1'
#
loop_
_entity.id
_entity.type
_entity.pdbx_description
1 polymer ?
#
loop_
_entity_poly.entity_id
_entity_poly.type
_entity_poly.pdbx_seq_one_letter_code
_entity_poly.pdbx_strand_id
1 'polypeptide(L)'
;MKKWIQTGLAAIMLCTAAACTTKTEDDHLSRIKAEGNLVIGLEGDWQPFSYHDADDVLCGVDVEVARGIAERIGVEAEIVEGKWDGLLTGLSTGTYDIVVNGVNITEDRQKTFDFSDPYVYDRTVLVVKEGTDDITSFDDLDGRTTANSIGSSYMEMGEAYGATVQGVDDLTKCMDLVKNGTVDATINAATSINDYIKTTGETCFVTVDESDTVPYAIPMKKGEDNDTLRQAINKALQEMREDGTLKAISEKYFGIDLTQE
;
A
#
# COMPACT_ATOMS: atom_id res chain seq x y z
N MET A 1 -82.84 -19.97 -45.55
CA MET A 1 -82.06 -18.78 -45.35
C MET A 1 -81.17 -19.02 -44.10
N LYS A 2 -79.90 -19.43 -44.29
CA LYS A 2 -78.96 -19.72 -43.22
C LYS A 2 -77.93 -18.61 -43.18
N LYS A 3 -77.90 -17.84 -42.07
CA LYS A 3 -76.88 -16.80 -41.80
C LYS A 3 -75.65 -17.47 -41.19
N TRP A 4 -74.53 -17.30 -41.84
CA TRP A 4 -73.20 -17.69 -41.31
C TRP A 4 -72.65 -16.54 -40.46
N ILE A 5 -72.33 -16.85 -39.24
CA ILE A 5 -71.60 -15.95 -38.31
C ILE A 5 -70.15 -16.37 -38.39
N GLN A 6 -69.31 -15.49 -38.93
CA GLN A 6 -67.82 -15.61 -38.85
C GLN A 6 -67.33 -15.05 -37.53
N THR A 7 -66.82 -15.90 -36.70
CA THR A 7 -66.11 -15.52 -35.47
C THR A 7 -64.63 -15.29 -35.83
N GLY A 8 -64.22 -14.02 -35.81
CA GLY A 8 -62.81 -13.65 -35.92
C GLY A 8 -62.09 -13.89 -34.63
N LEU A 9 -61.05 -14.74 -34.64
CA LEU A 9 -60.14 -14.97 -33.52
C LEU A 9 -59.06 -13.90 -33.58
N ALA A 10 -59.09 -12.91 -32.64
CA ALA A 10 -58.02 -11.95 -32.47
C ALA A 10 -56.94 -12.59 -31.60
N ALA A 11 -55.78 -12.90 -32.18
CA ALA A 11 -54.59 -13.36 -31.45
C ALA A 11 -53.94 -12.14 -30.81
N ILE A 12 -54.04 -12.02 -29.48
CA ILE A 12 -53.29 -11.06 -28.70
C ILE A 12 -51.87 -11.63 -28.49
N MET A 13 -50.88 -11.11 -29.22
CA MET A 13 -49.46 -11.34 -28.93
C MET A 13 -49.10 -10.58 -27.67
N LEU A 14 -48.97 -11.27 -26.53
CA LEU A 14 -48.29 -10.75 -25.35
C LEU A 14 -46.78 -10.75 -25.66
N CYS A 15 -46.23 -9.57 -25.99
CA CYS A 15 -44.79 -9.32 -25.90
C CYS A 15 -44.41 -9.25 -24.41
N THR A 16 -43.93 -10.37 -23.88
CA THR A 16 -43.20 -10.36 -22.60
C THR A 16 -41.85 -9.67 -22.84
N ALA A 17 -41.75 -8.38 -22.58
CA ALA A 17 -40.48 -7.72 -22.40
C ALA A 17 -39.82 -8.37 -21.18
N ALA A 18 -38.87 -9.26 -21.45
CA ALA A 18 -37.91 -9.68 -20.42
C ALA A 18 -37.09 -8.46 -20.11
N ALA A 19 -37.48 -7.72 -19.05
CA ALA A 19 -36.60 -6.77 -18.41
C ALA A 19 -35.45 -7.60 -17.83
N CYS A 20 -34.33 -7.65 -18.55
CA CYS A 20 -33.04 -7.93 -17.90
C CYS A 20 -32.82 -6.83 -16.89
N THR A 21 -33.29 -7.00 -15.67
CA THR A 21 -32.74 -6.35 -14.51
C THR A 21 -31.34 -6.91 -14.38
N THR A 22 -30.35 -6.23 -14.99
CA THR A 22 -28.99 -6.31 -14.50
C THR A 22 -29.10 -5.87 -13.03
N LYS A 23 -29.07 -6.83 -12.10
CA LYS A 23 -28.65 -6.56 -10.74
C LYS A 23 -27.31 -5.87 -10.91
N THR A 24 -27.24 -4.58 -10.75
CA THR A 24 -26.02 -3.92 -10.32
C THR A 24 -25.75 -4.56 -8.97
N GLU A 25 -24.84 -5.54 -8.94
CA GLU A 25 -24.31 -6.03 -7.70
C GLU A 25 -23.78 -4.79 -7.01
N ASP A 26 -24.18 -4.62 -5.78
CA ASP A 26 -23.82 -3.49 -4.91
C ASP A 26 -22.40 -3.78 -4.42
N ASP A 27 -21.43 -3.73 -5.36
CA ASP A 27 -20.03 -4.02 -5.11
C ASP A 27 -19.37 -2.90 -4.29
N HIS A 28 -18.18 -3.15 -3.79
CA HIS A 28 -17.49 -2.22 -2.89
C HIS A 28 -17.25 -0.84 -3.54
N LEU A 29 -16.83 -0.80 -4.80
CA LEU A 29 -16.65 0.46 -5.53
C LEU A 29 -17.96 1.26 -5.65
N SER A 30 -19.07 0.58 -5.89
CA SER A 30 -20.38 1.23 -5.97
C SER A 30 -20.80 1.85 -4.63
N ARG A 31 -20.51 1.17 -3.51
CA ARG A 31 -20.73 1.72 -2.16
C ARG A 31 -19.86 2.95 -1.90
N ILE A 32 -18.54 2.88 -2.17
CA ILE A 32 -17.60 4.02 -2.07
C ILE A 32 -18.10 5.22 -2.87
N LYS A 33 -18.55 5.00 -4.11
CA LYS A 33 -19.07 6.08 -4.95
C LYS A 33 -20.40 6.66 -4.43
N ALA A 34 -21.24 5.84 -3.84
CA ALA A 34 -22.51 6.30 -3.26
C ALA A 34 -22.28 7.10 -1.97
N GLU A 35 -21.30 6.72 -1.16
CA GLU A 35 -20.88 7.42 0.06
C GLU A 35 -20.07 8.69 -0.25
N GLY A 36 -19.38 8.71 -1.39
CA GLY A 36 -18.62 9.86 -1.89
C GLY A 36 -17.20 9.97 -1.30
N ASN A 37 -16.74 8.98 -0.53
CA ASN A 37 -15.41 8.94 0.07
C ASN A 37 -14.77 7.55 -0.08
N LEU A 38 -13.44 7.53 -0.15
CA LEU A 38 -12.59 6.33 -0.08
C LEU A 38 -11.81 6.40 1.24
N VAL A 39 -12.04 5.45 2.13
CA VAL A 39 -11.39 5.40 3.44
C VAL A 39 -10.03 4.71 3.31
N ILE A 40 -8.95 5.44 3.58
CA ILE A 40 -7.58 5.05 3.32
C ILE A 40 -6.78 5.00 4.62
N GLY A 41 -6.28 3.81 4.98
CA GLY A 41 -5.37 3.65 6.10
C GLY A 41 -3.92 3.93 5.68
N LEU A 42 -3.20 4.70 6.48
CA LEU A 42 -1.75 4.90 6.38
C LEU A 42 -1.17 5.28 7.76
N GLU A 43 0.15 5.27 7.87
CA GLU A 43 0.84 5.90 9.01
C GLU A 43 0.89 7.41 8.81
N GLY A 44 1.29 8.15 9.83
CA GLY A 44 1.59 9.60 9.74
C GLY A 44 2.99 9.89 10.26
N ASP A 45 3.82 8.85 10.46
CA ASP A 45 5.14 8.93 11.07
C ASP A 45 6.22 8.12 10.34
N TRP A 46 5.98 7.79 9.06
CA TRP A 46 6.94 7.07 8.21
C TRP A 46 7.39 7.90 6.99
N GLN A 47 8.35 8.79 7.20
CA GLN A 47 8.94 9.66 6.16
C GLN A 47 9.85 8.82 5.21
N PRO A 48 9.82 9.07 3.88
CA PRO A 48 9.08 10.10 3.15
C PRO A 48 7.73 9.61 2.57
N PHE A 49 7.21 8.47 3.02
CA PHE A 49 5.95 7.88 2.51
C PHE A 49 4.71 8.59 3.06
N SER A 50 4.57 8.70 4.38
CA SER A 50 3.50 9.43 5.04
C SER A 50 3.98 10.02 6.37
N TYR A 51 3.93 11.35 6.49
CA TYR A 51 4.44 12.06 7.67
C TYR A 51 3.84 13.46 7.76
N HIS A 52 3.94 14.06 8.94
CA HIS A 52 3.60 15.46 9.16
C HIS A 52 4.81 16.35 8.92
N ASP A 53 4.65 17.37 8.11
CA ASP A 53 5.70 18.37 7.87
C ASP A 53 5.85 19.34 9.05
N ALA A 54 6.71 20.36 8.91
CA ALA A 54 6.97 21.34 9.96
C ALA A 54 5.75 22.21 10.34
N ASP A 55 4.74 22.28 9.46
CA ASP A 55 3.49 22.99 9.68
C ASP A 55 2.37 22.05 10.16
N ASP A 56 2.72 20.81 10.54
CA ASP A 56 1.79 19.74 10.96
C ASP A 56 0.80 19.32 9.87
N VAL A 57 1.22 19.40 8.60
CA VAL A 57 0.42 18.98 7.45
C VAL A 57 0.83 17.58 7.01
N LEU A 58 -0.13 16.66 6.96
CA LEU A 58 0.08 15.31 6.47
C LEU A 58 0.44 15.32 4.98
N CYS A 59 1.62 14.80 4.67
CA CYS A 59 2.23 14.76 3.35
C CYS A 59 3.05 13.48 3.14
N GLY A 60 3.60 13.30 1.94
CA GLY A 60 4.40 12.15 1.56
C GLY A 60 3.90 11.46 0.29
N VAL A 61 4.68 10.50 -0.19
CA VAL A 61 4.37 9.76 -1.43
C VAL A 61 3.01 9.09 -1.34
N ASP A 62 2.76 8.36 -0.26
CA ASP A 62 1.54 7.59 -0.07
C ASP A 62 0.31 8.49 0.05
N VAL A 63 0.48 9.63 0.72
CA VAL A 63 -0.59 10.64 0.88
C VAL A 63 -1.00 11.23 -0.48
N GLU A 64 -0.01 11.58 -1.33
CA GLU A 64 -0.31 12.15 -2.64
C GLU A 64 -0.84 11.10 -3.62
N VAL A 65 -0.34 9.87 -3.58
CA VAL A 65 -0.87 8.75 -4.36
C VAL A 65 -2.30 8.44 -3.96
N ALA A 66 -2.60 8.37 -2.66
CA ALA A 66 -3.94 8.13 -2.13
C ALA A 66 -4.94 9.19 -2.61
N ARG A 67 -4.58 10.48 -2.48
CA ARG A 67 -5.41 11.60 -2.96
C ARG A 67 -5.60 11.56 -4.48
N GLY A 68 -4.52 11.28 -5.24
CA GLY A 68 -4.58 11.19 -6.69
C GLY A 68 -5.46 10.05 -7.21
N ILE A 69 -5.52 8.93 -6.48
CA ILE A 69 -6.41 7.80 -6.78
C ILE A 69 -7.87 8.18 -6.50
N ALA A 70 -8.17 8.74 -5.33
CA ALA A 70 -9.52 9.12 -4.95
C ALA A 70 -10.11 10.15 -5.93
N GLU A 71 -9.31 11.16 -6.32
CA GLU A 71 -9.68 12.15 -7.33
C GLU A 71 -10.08 11.51 -8.67
N ARG A 72 -9.30 10.53 -9.17
CA ARG A 72 -9.58 9.85 -10.44
C ARG A 72 -10.75 8.88 -10.37
N ILE A 73 -11.03 8.31 -9.20
CA ILE A 73 -12.24 7.52 -8.95
C ILE A 73 -13.47 8.43 -8.86
N GLY A 74 -13.28 9.72 -8.52
CA GLY A 74 -14.34 10.73 -8.40
C GLY A 74 -14.96 10.79 -7.00
N VAL A 75 -14.17 10.53 -5.95
CA VAL A 75 -14.56 10.57 -4.54
C VAL A 75 -13.54 11.36 -3.71
N GLU A 76 -13.87 11.70 -2.48
CA GLU A 76 -12.94 12.30 -1.53
C GLU A 76 -12.02 11.24 -0.90
N ALA A 77 -10.77 11.59 -0.62
CA ALA A 77 -9.85 10.76 0.15
C ALA A 77 -10.07 11.01 1.65
N GLU A 78 -10.64 10.05 2.36
CA GLU A 78 -10.74 10.06 3.81
C GLU A 78 -9.53 9.30 4.39
N ILE A 79 -8.49 10.04 4.77
CA ILE A 79 -7.26 9.45 5.30
C ILE A 79 -7.43 9.24 6.81
N VAL A 80 -7.17 8.00 7.24
CA VAL A 80 -7.20 7.59 8.66
C VAL A 80 -5.81 7.11 9.04
N GLU A 81 -5.17 7.86 9.93
CA GLU A 81 -3.84 7.53 10.44
C GLU A 81 -3.92 6.41 11.48
N GLY A 82 -2.96 5.49 11.42
CA GLY A 82 -2.86 4.35 12.34
C GLY A 82 -1.42 3.91 12.52
N LYS A 83 -1.18 2.99 13.44
CA LYS A 83 0.13 2.35 13.57
C LYS A 83 0.23 1.17 12.61
N TRP A 84 1.44 0.92 12.10
CA TRP A 84 1.70 -0.14 11.12
C TRP A 84 1.12 -1.49 11.55
N ASP A 85 1.33 -1.92 12.78
CA ASP A 85 0.88 -3.20 13.32
C ASP A 85 -0.66 -3.37 13.31
N GLY A 86 -1.41 -2.26 13.24
CA GLY A 86 -2.86 -2.23 13.15
C GLY A 86 -3.43 -2.09 11.73
N LEU A 87 -2.67 -1.56 10.76
CA LEU A 87 -3.19 -1.17 9.45
C LEU A 87 -3.80 -2.35 8.65
N LEU A 88 -3.07 -3.46 8.51
CA LEU A 88 -3.58 -4.62 7.78
C LEU A 88 -4.71 -5.34 8.52
N THR A 89 -4.71 -5.28 9.85
CA THR A 89 -5.84 -5.76 10.66
C THR A 89 -7.08 -4.90 10.43
N GLY A 90 -6.92 -3.58 10.45
CA GLY A 90 -7.99 -2.63 10.13
C GLY A 90 -8.57 -2.83 8.73
N LEU A 91 -7.73 -3.10 7.74
CA LEU A 91 -8.17 -3.47 6.39
C LEU A 91 -8.99 -4.76 6.38
N SER A 92 -8.52 -5.80 7.08
CA SER A 92 -9.24 -7.09 7.18
C SER A 92 -10.62 -6.94 7.83
N THR A 93 -10.75 -6.07 8.84
CA THR A 93 -12.00 -5.83 9.56
C THR A 93 -12.92 -4.83 8.88
N GLY A 94 -12.44 -4.12 7.84
CA GLY A 94 -13.23 -3.14 7.09
C GLY A 94 -13.25 -1.75 7.76
N THR A 95 -12.23 -1.43 8.55
CA THR A 95 -12.00 -0.06 9.05
C THR A 95 -11.53 0.85 7.92
N TYR A 96 -10.80 0.31 6.96
CA TYR A 96 -10.33 0.96 5.74
C TYR A 96 -10.83 0.21 4.51
N ASP A 97 -11.05 0.92 3.41
CA ASP A 97 -11.29 0.32 2.10
C ASP A 97 -10.00 -0.19 1.48
N ILE A 98 -8.95 0.59 1.64
CA ILE A 98 -7.58 0.30 1.17
C ILE A 98 -6.54 0.77 2.20
N VAL A 99 -5.31 0.26 2.07
CA VAL A 99 -4.14 0.79 2.79
C VAL A 99 -3.12 1.26 1.76
N VAL A 100 -2.66 2.51 1.91
CA VAL A 100 -1.57 3.08 1.10
C VAL A 100 -0.42 3.43 2.04
N ASN A 101 0.55 2.52 2.18
CA ASN A 101 1.62 2.62 3.18
C ASN A 101 2.87 1.81 2.76
N GLY A 102 3.37 2.01 1.54
CA GLY A 102 4.53 1.30 1.04
C GLY A 102 4.45 -0.22 1.24
N VAL A 103 3.26 -0.80 1.02
CA VAL A 103 3.04 -2.22 1.34
C VAL A 103 3.65 -3.09 0.26
N ASN A 104 4.71 -3.82 0.59
CA ASN A 104 5.28 -4.80 -0.33
C ASN A 104 4.39 -6.03 -0.48
N ILE A 105 4.41 -6.60 -1.68
CA ILE A 105 3.67 -7.82 -2.02
C ILE A 105 4.47 -9.02 -1.49
N THR A 106 3.90 -9.77 -0.54
CA THR A 106 4.45 -11.04 -0.07
C THR A 106 3.46 -12.18 -0.31
N GLU A 107 3.95 -13.41 -0.40
CA GLU A 107 3.09 -14.59 -0.56
C GLU A 107 2.06 -14.72 0.58
N ASP A 108 2.47 -14.40 1.81
CA ASP A 108 1.58 -14.47 2.97
C ASP A 108 0.49 -13.40 2.92
N ARG A 109 0.83 -12.16 2.54
CA ARG A 109 -0.15 -11.09 2.37
C ARG A 109 -1.12 -11.38 1.24
N GLN A 110 -0.67 -11.97 0.13
CA GLN A 110 -1.52 -12.37 -0.99
C GLN A 110 -2.54 -13.48 -0.65
N LYS A 111 -2.34 -14.23 0.43
CA LYS A 111 -3.36 -15.19 0.92
C LYS A 111 -4.60 -14.48 1.45
N THR A 112 -4.43 -13.28 2.00
CA THR A 112 -5.48 -12.52 2.71
C THR A 112 -5.99 -11.30 1.93
N PHE A 113 -5.12 -10.68 1.13
CA PHE A 113 -5.38 -9.44 0.41
C PHE A 113 -5.20 -9.60 -1.09
N ASP A 114 -5.99 -8.87 -1.86
CA ASP A 114 -5.71 -8.56 -3.25
C ASP A 114 -4.91 -7.24 -3.30
N PHE A 115 -4.09 -7.09 -4.34
CA PHE A 115 -3.21 -5.94 -4.52
C PHE A 115 -3.48 -5.23 -5.84
N SER A 116 -3.25 -3.92 -5.85
CA SER A 116 -3.13 -3.14 -7.07
C SER A 116 -1.86 -3.50 -7.85
N ASP A 117 -1.72 -2.92 -9.04
CA ASP A 117 -0.41 -2.81 -9.69
C ASP A 117 0.53 -1.99 -8.79
N PRO A 118 1.84 -2.27 -8.79
CA PRO A 118 2.80 -1.51 -7.98
C PRO A 118 2.83 -0.04 -8.38
N TYR A 119 3.02 0.87 -7.42
CA TYR A 119 3.17 2.30 -7.66
C TYR A 119 4.58 2.84 -7.38
N VAL A 120 5.37 2.13 -6.57
CA VAL A 120 6.77 2.40 -6.25
C VAL A 120 7.56 1.10 -6.30
N TYR A 121 8.80 1.18 -6.73
CA TYR A 121 9.80 0.11 -6.71
C TYR A 121 11.01 0.59 -5.91
N ASP A 122 11.16 0.07 -4.69
CA ASP A 122 12.25 0.43 -3.79
C ASP A 122 13.17 -0.78 -3.57
N ARG A 123 14.15 -0.65 -2.71
CA ARG A 123 15.01 -1.72 -2.23
C ARG A 123 14.93 -1.83 -0.72
N THR A 124 15.15 -3.01 -0.21
CA THR A 124 15.35 -3.22 1.23
C THR A 124 16.83 -3.19 1.52
N VAL A 125 17.22 -2.43 2.55
CA VAL A 125 18.64 -2.29 2.94
C VAL A 125 18.89 -2.79 4.35
N LEU A 126 20.09 -3.34 4.55
CA LEU A 126 20.65 -3.69 5.84
C LEU A 126 21.54 -2.55 6.32
N VAL A 127 21.22 -2.02 7.50
CA VAL A 127 21.92 -0.87 8.09
C VAL A 127 22.55 -1.26 9.43
N VAL A 128 23.80 -0.92 9.56
CA VAL A 128 24.59 -1.12 10.78
C VAL A 128 25.18 0.20 11.27
N LYS A 129 25.72 0.21 12.48
CA LYS A 129 26.49 1.34 12.98
C LYS A 129 27.87 1.39 12.29
N GLU A 130 28.36 2.58 12.00
CA GLU A 130 29.72 2.80 11.48
C GLU A 130 30.77 2.13 12.38
N GLY A 131 31.70 1.40 11.76
CA GLY A 131 32.73 0.61 12.44
C GLY A 131 32.29 -0.81 12.81
N THR A 132 31.12 -1.27 12.35
CA THR A 132 30.72 -2.70 12.40
C THR A 132 31.32 -3.40 11.18
N ASP A 133 32.37 -4.24 11.41
CA ASP A 133 33.13 -4.89 10.33
C ASP A 133 32.73 -6.36 10.13
N ASP A 134 31.90 -6.93 11.00
CA ASP A 134 31.53 -8.33 11.03
C ASP A 134 30.09 -8.61 10.59
N ILE A 135 29.40 -7.59 10.04
CA ILE A 135 28.12 -7.68 9.32
C ILE A 135 28.29 -6.93 8.02
N THR A 136 28.33 -7.64 6.91
CA THR A 136 28.56 -7.10 5.56
C THR A 136 27.46 -7.49 4.56
N SER A 137 26.59 -8.43 4.96
CA SER A 137 25.47 -8.91 4.17
C SER A 137 24.33 -9.40 5.06
N PHE A 138 23.15 -9.64 4.49
CA PHE A 138 22.04 -10.25 5.19
C PHE A 138 22.39 -11.64 5.76
N ASP A 139 23.26 -12.39 5.08
CA ASP A 139 23.71 -13.73 5.53
C ASP A 139 24.50 -13.69 6.87
N ASP A 140 25.07 -12.54 7.22
CA ASP A 140 25.80 -12.37 8.48
C ASP A 140 24.88 -12.12 9.69
N LEU A 141 23.56 -12.09 9.49
CA LEU A 141 22.58 -11.85 10.55
C LEU A 141 22.32 -13.06 11.45
N ASP A 142 22.79 -14.26 11.10
CA ASP A 142 22.60 -15.44 11.93
C ASP A 142 23.22 -15.26 13.32
N GLY A 143 22.37 -15.38 14.35
CA GLY A 143 22.74 -15.14 15.75
C GLY A 143 22.96 -13.69 16.15
N ARG A 144 22.71 -12.71 15.27
CA ARG A 144 22.74 -11.28 15.55
C ARG A 144 21.41 -10.76 16.09
N THR A 145 21.39 -9.49 16.50
CA THR A 145 20.18 -8.80 16.94
C THR A 145 19.81 -7.70 15.95
N THR A 146 18.53 -7.62 15.58
CA THR A 146 18.02 -6.49 14.78
C THR A 146 16.84 -5.82 15.48
N ALA A 147 16.55 -4.57 15.12
CA ALA A 147 15.33 -3.88 15.51
C ALA A 147 14.51 -3.57 14.26
N ASN A 148 13.23 -3.93 14.29
CA ASN A 148 12.31 -3.72 13.15
C ASN A 148 10.90 -3.43 13.66
N SER A 149 10.10 -2.73 12.85
CA SER A 149 8.69 -2.46 13.17
C SER A 149 7.91 -3.78 13.28
N ILE A 150 7.11 -3.90 14.32
CA ILE A 150 6.32 -5.10 14.64
C ILE A 150 5.41 -5.45 13.46
N GLY A 151 5.45 -6.71 13.00
CA GLY A 151 4.63 -7.20 11.88
C GLY A 151 5.04 -6.68 10.50
N SER A 152 6.20 -6.05 10.38
CA SER A 152 6.75 -5.65 9.09
C SER A 152 7.43 -6.83 8.39
N SER A 153 7.49 -6.78 7.05
CA SER A 153 8.30 -7.72 6.26
C SER A 153 9.79 -7.60 6.55
N TYR A 154 10.23 -6.47 7.08
CA TYR A 154 11.62 -6.29 7.53
C TYR A 154 11.91 -7.11 8.78
N MET A 155 10.94 -7.21 9.71
CA MET A 155 11.01 -8.11 10.86
C MET A 155 11.08 -9.57 10.40
N GLU A 156 10.17 -9.98 9.52
CA GLU A 156 10.15 -11.32 8.93
C GLU A 156 11.47 -11.65 8.20
N MET A 157 12.03 -10.67 7.49
CA MET A 157 13.32 -10.83 6.80
C MET A 157 14.47 -11.03 7.78
N GLY A 158 14.55 -10.25 8.87
CA GLY A 158 15.55 -10.45 9.92
C GLY A 158 15.47 -11.84 10.53
N GLU A 159 14.27 -12.31 10.86
CA GLU A 159 14.04 -13.65 11.40
C GLU A 159 14.44 -14.75 10.40
N ALA A 160 14.13 -14.55 9.10
CA ALA A 160 14.48 -15.51 8.05
C ALA A 160 15.99 -15.67 7.87
N TYR A 161 16.78 -14.62 8.12
CA TYR A 161 18.24 -14.65 8.13
C TYR A 161 18.85 -15.07 9.49
N GLY A 162 18.03 -15.50 10.46
CA GLY A 162 18.49 -16.05 11.74
C GLY A 162 18.75 -15.00 12.82
N ALA A 163 18.37 -13.75 12.62
CA ALA A 163 18.48 -12.72 13.65
C ALA A 163 17.44 -12.92 14.77
N THR A 164 17.83 -12.49 15.97
CA THR A 164 16.88 -12.23 17.06
C THR A 164 16.32 -10.83 16.88
N VAL A 165 15.04 -10.69 16.50
CA VAL A 165 14.46 -9.40 16.19
C VAL A 165 13.80 -8.78 17.40
N GLN A 166 14.19 -7.56 17.76
CA GLN A 166 13.52 -6.70 18.72
C GLN A 166 12.43 -5.90 17.97
N GLY A 167 11.16 -6.22 18.22
CA GLY A 167 10.03 -5.47 17.67
C GLY A 167 9.89 -4.10 18.33
N VAL A 168 9.73 -3.05 17.53
CA VAL A 168 9.47 -1.67 17.95
C VAL A 168 8.36 -1.04 17.13
N ASP A 169 7.94 0.18 17.47
CA ASP A 169 6.78 0.80 16.85
C ASP A 169 7.11 1.50 15.51
N ASP A 170 8.33 2.05 15.37
CA ASP A 170 8.69 2.93 14.25
C ASP A 170 10.18 2.85 13.87
N LEU A 171 10.52 3.40 12.68
CA LEU A 171 11.89 3.44 12.17
C LEU A 171 12.84 4.24 13.07
N THR A 172 12.40 5.34 13.65
CA THR A 172 13.26 6.18 14.50
C THR A 172 13.79 5.38 15.69
N LYS A 173 12.94 4.56 16.31
CA LYS A 173 13.36 3.66 17.40
C LYS A 173 14.32 2.58 16.92
N CYS A 174 14.12 2.02 15.71
CA CYS A 174 15.07 1.07 15.12
C CYS A 174 16.47 1.72 15.02
N MET A 175 16.53 2.90 14.42
CA MET A 175 17.79 3.65 14.22
C MET A 175 18.45 4.02 15.55
N ASP A 176 17.68 4.44 16.56
CA ASP A 176 18.21 4.74 17.90
C ASP A 176 18.82 3.50 18.56
N LEU A 177 18.21 2.32 18.42
CA LEU A 177 18.74 1.07 19.00
C LEU A 177 20.05 0.64 18.33
N VAL A 178 20.17 0.80 17.01
CA VAL A 178 21.43 0.57 16.27
C VAL A 178 22.48 1.59 16.69
N LYS A 179 22.12 2.87 16.76
CA LYS A 179 23.05 3.97 17.14
C LYS A 179 23.67 3.76 18.50
N ASN A 180 22.89 3.35 19.48
CA ASN A 180 23.37 3.16 20.85
C ASN A 180 23.98 1.76 21.09
N GLY A 181 23.95 0.86 20.09
CA GLY A 181 24.51 -0.49 20.16
C GLY A 181 23.69 -1.48 20.98
N THR A 182 22.38 -1.23 21.14
CA THR A 182 21.46 -2.18 21.79
C THR A 182 21.17 -3.36 20.89
N VAL A 183 21.08 -3.10 19.57
CA VAL A 183 20.99 -4.12 18.51
C VAL A 183 22.15 -3.90 17.52
N ASP A 184 22.45 -4.97 16.75
CA ASP A 184 23.57 -4.95 15.80
C ASP A 184 23.19 -4.23 14.50
N ALA A 185 21.94 -4.38 14.04
CA ALA A 185 21.48 -3.88 12.73
C ALA A 185 19.98 -3.54 12.72
N THR A 186 19.55 -2.91 11.62
CA THR A 186 18.13 -2.77 11.23
C THR A 186 17.97 -3.00 9.73
N ILE A 187 16.78 -3.37 9.32
CA ILE A 187 16.38 -3.58 7.93
C ILE A 187 15.21 -2.64 7.61
N ASN A 188 15.27 -1.91 6.52
CA ASN A 188 14.17 -1.02 6.12
C ASN A 188 14.24 -0.67 4.62
N ALA A 189 13.29 0.14 4.13
CA ALA A 189 13.30 0.73 2.80
C ALA A 189 14.52 1.63 2.60
N ALA A 190 15.19 1.51 1.47
CA ALA A 190 16.35 2.34 1.14
C ALA A 190 16.01 3.83 1.15
N THR A 191 14.85 4.19 0.61
CA THR A 191 14.37 5.57 0.58
C THR A 191 14.16 6.15 1.98
N SER A 192 13.58 5.38 2.93
CA SER A 192 13.35 5.82 4.31
C SER A 192 14.65 5.96 5.08
N ILE A 193 15.60 5.05 4.92
CA ILE A 193 16.93 5.15 5.55
C ILE A 193 17.68 6.38 5.05
N ASN A 194 17.69 6.58 3.73
CA ASN A 194 18.36 7.73 3.12
C ASN A 194 17.74 9.05 3.56
N ASP A 195 16.41 9.10 3.65
CA ASP A 195 15.70 10.28 4.12
C ASP A 195 15.96 10.54 5.60
N TYR A 196 15.94 9.51 6.45
CA TYR A 196 16.30 9.62 7.87
C TYR A 196 17.70 10.20 8.06
N ILE A 197 18.70 9.64 7.38
CA ILE A 197 20.11 10.12 7.48
C ILE A 197 20.21 11.57 7.00
N LYS A 198 19.58 11.90 5.88
CA LYS A 198 19.57 13.25 5.31
C LYS A 198 18.92 14.27 6.24
N THR A 199 17.78 13.93 6.82
CA THR A 199 16.97 14.84 7.63
C THR A 199 17.55 15.05 9.03
N THR A 200 18.08 13.99 9.65
CA THR A 200 18.72 14.07 10.98
C THR A 200 20.16 14.54 10.93
N GLY A 201 20.83 14.41 9.78
CA GLY A 201 22.26 14.68 9.63
C GLY A 201 23.15 13.65 10.33
N GLU A 202 22.60 12.50 10.73
CA GLU A 202 23.35 11.43 11.38
C GLU A 202 24.34 10.78 10.40
N THR A 203 25.58 10.60 10.83
CA THR A 203 26.66 10.02 9.99
C THR A 203 27.15 8.68 10.51
N CYS A 204 26.55 8.17 11.59
CA CYS A 204 27.00 6.94 12.25
C CYS A 204 26.37 5.67 11.70
N PHE A 205 25.69 5.73 10.58
CA PHE A 205 25.03 4.59 9.94
C PHE A 205 25.66 4.24 8.60
N VAL A 206 25.77 2.96 8.31
CA VAL A 206 26.27 2.44 7.04
C VAL A 206 25.29 1.40 6.50
N THR A 207 24.86 1.56 5.25
CA THR A 207 24.20 0.50 4.51
C THR A 207 25.26 -0.48 4.05
N VAL A 208 25.13 -1.74 4.44
CA VAL A 208 26.13 -2.80 4.13
C VAL A 208 25.63 -3.80 3.11
N ASP A 209 24.32 -3.90 2.90
CA ASP A 209 23.72 -4.75 1.89
C ASP A 209 22.38 -4.21 1.42
N GLU A 210 21.95 -4.62 0.20
CA GLU A 210 20.66 -4.26 -0.37
C GLU A 210 20.04 -5.44 -1.12
N SER A 211 18.71 -5.53 -1.09
CA SER A 211 17.96 -6.55 -1.84
C SER A 211 17.81 -6.19 -3.32
N ASP A 212 17.27 -7.13 -4.10
CA ASP A 212 16.63 -6.80 -5.38
C ASP A 212 15.48 -5.81 -5.17
N THR A 213 15.00 -5.26 -6.29
CA THR A 213 13.87 -4.32 -6.28
C THR A 213 12.61 -4.93 -5.67
N VAL A 214 11.98 -4.20 -4.76
CA VAL A 214 10.77 -4.57 -4.05
C VAL A 214 9.60 -3.72 -4.52
N PRO A 215 8.55 -4.31 -5.12
CA PRO A 215 7.36 -3.58 -5.53
C PRO A 215 6.46 -3.26 -4.33
N TYR A 216 6.03 -2.00 -4.22
CA TYR A 216 5.01 -1.54 -3.28
C TYR A 216 3.69 -1.33 -4.01
N ALA A 217 2.63 -1.90 -3.45
CA ALA A 217 1.29 -1.88 -4.02
C ALA A 217 0.23 -1.61 -2.94
N ILE A 218 -1.00 -1.42 -3.35
CA ILE A 218 -2.11 -1.06 -2.50
C ILE A 218 -2.93 -2.31 -2.20
N PRO A 219 -2.88 -2.84 -0.95
CA PRO A 219 -3.73 -3.94 -0.56
C PRO A 219 -5.17 -3.50 -0.34
N MET A 220 -6.07 -4.40 -0.67
CA MET A 220 -7.50 -4.34 -0.39
C MET A 220 -8.00 -5.69 0.06
N LYS A 221 -9.19 -5.74 0.65
CA LYS A 221 -9.79 -6.99 1.10
C LYS A 221 -9.94 -7.95 -0.08
N LYS A 222 -9.57 -9.21 0.11
CA LYS A 222 -9.65 -10.23 -0.94
C LYS A 222 -11.10 -10.62 -1.24
N GLY A 223 -11.43 -10.75 -2.52
CA GLY A 223 -12.71 -11.26 -2.98
C GLY A 223 -13.30 -10.49 -4.17
N GLU A 224 -14.24 -11.15 -4.87
CA GLU A 224 -14.89 -10.63 -6.09
C GLU A 224 -15.61 -9.28 -5.88
N ASP A 225 -16.07 -9.00 -4.66
CA ASP A 225 -16.69 -7.72 -4.26
C ASP A 225 -15.72 -6.53 -4.42
N ASN A 226 -14.41 -6.77 -4.41
CA ASN A 226 -13.36 -5.78 -4.56
C ASN A 226 -12.70 -5.74 -5.95
N ASP A 227 -13.06 -6.59 -6.87
CA ASP A 227 -12.45 -6.63 -8.20
C ASP A 227 -12.63 -5.32 -8.97
N THR A 228 -13.79 -4.69 -8.88
CA THR A 228 -14.08 -3.40 -9.52
C THR A 228 -13.31 -2.26 -8.87
N LEU A 229 -13.13 -2.28 -7.55
CA LEU A 229 -12.29 -1.32 -6.83
C LEU A 229 -10.82 -1.47 -7.25
N ARG A 230 -10.31 -2.69 -7.30
CA ARG A 230 -8.94 -2.97 -7.76
C ARG A 230 -8.70 -2.47 -9.19
N GLN A 231 -9.65 -2.74 -10.11
CA GLN A 231 -9.56 -2.24 -11.48
C GLN A 231 -9.60 -0.71 -11.55
N ALA A 232 -10.42 -0.05 -10.72
CA ALA A 232 -10.49 1.41 -10.67
C ALA A 232 -9.19 2.01 -10.13
N ILE A 233 -8.58 1.41 -9.11
CA ILE A 233 -7.28 1.83 -8.57
C ILE A 233 -6.18 1.64 -9.62
N ASN A 234 -6.11 0.48 -10.29
CA ASN A 234 -5.12 0.23 -11.33
C ASN A 234 -5.26 1.21 -12.51
N LYS A 235 -6.49 1.53 -12.90
CA LYS A 235 -6.75 2.55 -13.92
C LYS A 235 -6.27 3.93 -13.46
N ALA A 236 -6.54 4.32 -12.22
CA ALA A 236 -6.06 5.59 -11.67
C ALA A 236 -4.52 5.64 -11.65
N LEU A 237 -3.85 4.58 -11.21
CA LEU A 237 -2.39 4.49 -11.22
C LEU A 237 -1.82 4.55 -12.65
N GLN A 238 -2.48 3.91 -13.62
CA GLN A 238 -2.09 4.00 -15.04
C GLN A 238 -2.23 5.44 -15.55
N GLU A 239 -3.33 6.11 -15.30
CA GLU A 239 -3.55 7.51 -15.67
C GLU A 239 -2.49 8.42 -15.03
N MET A 240 -2.15 8.20 -13.74
CA MET A 240 -1.08 8.93 -13.05
C MET A 240 0.32 8.69 -13.65
N ARG A 241 0.57 7.51 -14.23
CA ARG A 241 1.81 7.25 -14.99
C ARG A 241 1.81 7.98 -16.32
N GLU A 242 0.71 7.89 -17.07
CA GLU A 242 0.59 8.47 -18.42
C GLU A 242 0.66 9.99 -18.42
N ASP A 243 0.08 10.65 -17.42
CA ASP A 243 0.11 12.11 -17.27
C ASP A 243 1.34 12.65 -16.52
N GLY A 244 2.20 11.74 -15.99
CA GLY A 244 3.43 12.07 -15.28
C GLY A 244 3.24 12.45 -13.81
N THR A 245 2.02 12.40 -13.27
CA THR A 245 1.73 12.71 -11.86
C THR A 245 2.53 11.79 -10.92
N LEU A 246 2.53 10.47 -11.19
CA LEU A 246 3.21 9.50 -10.33
C LEU A 246 4.72 9.73 -10.30
N LYS A 247 5.31 10.01 -11.48
CA LYS A 247 6.72 10.38 -11.59
C LYS A 247 7.04 11.67 -10.81
N ALA A 248 6.22 12.69 -10.94
CA ALA A 248 6.43 13.96 -10.23
C ALA A 248 6.38 13.78 -8.71
N ILE A 249 5.47 12.93 -8.20
CA ILE A 249 5.42 12.56 -6.79
C ILE A 249 6.72 11.85 -6.37
N SER A 250 7.17 10.85 -7.12
CA SER A 250 8.41 10.12 -6.85
C SER A 250 9.62 11.07 -6.80
N GLU A 251 9.80 11.89 -7.82
CA GLU A 251 10.91 12.85 -7.89
C GLU A 251 10.87 13.90 -6.76
N LYS A 252 9.67 14.33 -6.36
CA LYS A 252 9.48 15.28 -5.26
C LYS A 252 10.00 14.76 -3.93
N TYR A 253 9.72 13.51 -3.60
CA TYR A 253 10.01 12.94 -2.28
C TYR A 253 11.30 12.13 -2.25
N PHE A 254 11.60 11.37 -3.29
CA PHE A 254 12.80 10.53 -3.36
C PHE A 254 13.96 11.19 -4.12
N GLY A 255 13.69 12.24 -4.91
CA GLY A 255 14.69 12.87 -5.78
C GLY A 255 14.99 12.10 -7.08
N ILE A 256 14.37 10.95 -7.27
CA ILE A 256 14.49 10.06 -8.43
C ILE A 256 13.13 9.45 -8.79
N ASP A 257 13.01 8.93 -10.01
CA ASP A 257 11.82 8.21 -10.46
C ASP A 257 11.93 6.72 -10.06
N LEU A 258 11.13 6.31 -9.08
CA LEU A 258 10.97 4.92 -8.60
C LEU A 258 9.62 4.32 -9.01
N THR A 259 8.94 4.86 -10.02
CA THR A 259 7.62 4.39 -10.45
C THR A 259 7.66 3.27 -11.47
N GLN A 260 8.86 2.91 -11.93
CA GLN A 260 9.15 1.84 -12.89
C GLN A 260 10.26 0.95 -12.32
N GLU A 261 10.22 -0.34 -12.69
CA GLU A 261 11.25 -1.32 -12.33
C GLU A 261 12.59 -1.06 -13.04
#